data_912cbe45a45d3ce569b452080b90e345
#
_entry.id   912cbe45a45d3ce569b452080b90e345
#
_cell.length_a   1.000
_cell.length_b   1.000
_cell.length_c   1.000
_cell.angle_alpha   90.00
_cell.angle_beta   90.00
_cell.angle_gamma   90.00
#
_symmetry.space_group_name_H-M   'P 1'
#
loop_
_entity.id
_entity.type
_entity.pdbx_description
1 polymer ?
#
loop_
_entity_poly.entity_id
_entity_poly.type
_entity_poly.pdbx_seq_one_letter_code
_entity_poly.pdbx_strand_id
1 'polypeptide(L)'
;MLSFASFSFIGNIGFVLRNQGVNLVLNIFFGPAINAARGVAYQVSTQVSSFAGNFQMAATPQITKNYANGNISRMQSLIYKSSKYSFCLLFILALPVAVNPHPLLELWLIHPPIYSDIFLQLSIVVSLIDCMAIPLGKGIDATGKIRIFQTGICLITVSYTHLT
;
A
#
# COMPACT_ATOMS: atom_id res chain seq x y z
N MET A 1 -1.53 -4.23 26.58
CA MET A 1 -1.16 -5.09 25.44
C MET A 1 -2.37 -5.64 24.69
N LEU A 2 -3.37 -6.21 25.32
CA LEU A 2 -4.59 -6.74 24.68
C LEU A 2 -5.34 -5.69 23.84
N SER A 3 -5.50 -4.47 24.33
CA SER A 3 -6.18 -3.38 23.59
C SER A 3 -5.48 -3.02 22.28
N PHE A 4 -4.14 -3.03 22.24
CA PHE A 4 -3.36 -2.79 21.02
C PHE A 4 -3.59 -3.91 19.98
N ALA A 5 -3.52 -5.16 20.43
CA ALA A 5 -3.74 -6.31 19.58
C ALA A 5 -5.15 -6.32 18.97
N SER A 6 -6.18 -5.99 19.77
CA SER A 6 -7.57 -5.94 19.29
C SER A 6 -7.77 -4.86 18.23
N PHE A 7 -7.23 -3.66 18.40
CA PHE A 7 -7.36 -2.59 17.40
C PHE A 7 -6.58 -2.89 16.11
N SER A 8 -5.39 -3.48 16.22
CA SER A 8 -4.62 -3.92 15.06
C SER A 8 -5.33 -5.05 14.30
N PHE A 9 -5.99 -5.96 15.02
CA PHE A 9 -6.77 -7.03 14.43
C PHE A 9 -7.98 -6.51 13.64
N ILE A 10 -8.73 -5.56 14.21
CA ILE A 10 -9.86 -4.89 13.54
C ILE A 10 -9.40 -4.16 12.27
N GLY A 11 -8.27 -3.43 12.34
CA GLY A 11 -7.70 -2.76 11.17
C GLY A 11 -7.30 -3.73 10.05
N ASN A 12 -6.71 -4.87 10.40
CA ASN A 12 -6.35 -5.92 9.44
C ASN A 12 -7.59 -6.57 8.80
N ILE A 13 -8.64 -6.84 9.59
CA ILE A 13 -9.92 -7.34 9.06
C ILE A 13 -10.50 -6.35 8.06
N GLY A 14 -10.54 -5.05 8.39
CA GLY A 14 -11.02 -4.01 7.48
C GLY A 14 -10.25 -3.98 6.16
N PHE A 15 -8.92 -4.12 6.21
CA PHE A 15 -8.08 -4.19 5.02
C PHE A 15 -8.38 -5.43 4.15
N VAL A 16 -8.54 -6.60 4.77
CA VAL A 16 -8.89 -7.84 4.08
C VAL A 16 -10.27 -7.75 3.45
N LEU A 17 -11.27 -7.26 4.19
CA LEU A 17 -12.64 -7.08 3.69
C LEU A 17 -12.68 -6.11 2.50
N ARG A 18 -11.95 -5.00 2.55
CA ARG A 18 -11.83 -4.06 1.43
C ARG A 18 -11.30 -4.75 0.19
N ASN A 19 -10.20 -5.49 0.29
CA ASN A 19 -9.59 -6.14 -0.86
C ASN A 19 -10.47 -7.27 -1.44
N GLN A 20 -11.04 -8.10 -0.57
CA GLN A 20 -11.94 -9.17 -0.99
C GLN A 20 -13.28 -8.64 -1.49
N GLY A 21 -13.81 -7.57 -0.89
CA GLY A 21 -15.02 -6.89 -1.34
C GLY A 21 -14.88 -6.36 -2.76
N VAL A 22 -13.78 -5.69 -3.08
CA VAL A 22 -13.52 -5.21 -4.45
C VAL A 22 -13.41 -6.38 -5.44
N ASN A 23 -12.74 -7.49 -5.06
CA ASN A 23 -12.66 -8.68 -5.91
C ASN A 23 -14.04 -9.28 -6.17
N LEU A 24 -14.90 -9.35 -5.14
CA LEU A 24 -16.25 -9.88 -5.25
C LEU A 24 -17.11 -9.02 -6.19
N VAL A 25 -17.10 -7.70 -5.99
CA VAL A 25 -17.84 -6.74 -6.83
C VAL A 25 -17.38 -6.83 -8.29
N LEU A 26 -16.07 -6.81 -8.54
CA LEU A 26 -15.54 -6.93 -9.90
C LEU A 26 -15.96 -8.26 -10.54
N ASN A 27 -15.95 -9.35 -9.80
CA ASN A 27 -16.31 -10.65 -10.33
C ASN A 27 -17.81 -10.75 -10.66
N ILE A 28 -18.69 -10.18 -9.83
CA ILE A 28 -20.13 -10.20 -10.02
C ILE A 28 -20.56 -9.30 -11.18
N PHE A 29 -20.04 -8.06 -11.25
CA PHE A 29 -20.50 -7.07 -12.23
C PHE A 29 -19.75 -7.09 -13.54
N PHE A 30 -18.46 -7.44 -13.55
CA PHE A 30 -17.59 -7.38 -14.72
C PHE A 30 -17.04 -8.74 -15.15
N GLY A 31 -17.27 -9.76 -14.38
CA GLY A 31 -16.85 -11.13 -14.66
C GLY A 31 -15.39 -11.45 -14.31
N PRO A 32 -15.02 -12.74 -14.42
CA PRO A 32 -13.72 -13.24 -13.97
C PRO A 32 -12.54 -12.68 -14.77
N ALA A 33 -12.72 -12.32 -16.05
CA ALA A 33 -11.66 -11.79 -16.90
C ALA A 33 -11.11 -10.45 -16.39
N ILE A 34 -12.00 -9.53 -15.99
CA ILE A 34 -11.62 -8.22 -15.42
C ILE A 34 -10.97 -8.40 -14.05
N ASN A 35 -11.48 -9.32 -13.24
CA ASN A 35 -10.88 -9.64 -11.95
C ASN A 35 -9.46 -10.24 -12.11
N ALA A 36 -9.25 -11.08 -13.13
CA ALA A 36 -7.93 -11.60 -13.48
C ALA A 36 -6.97 -10.49 -13.90
N ALA A 37 -7.42 -9.55 -14.76
CA ALA A 37 -6.64 -8.39 -15.19
C ALA A 37 -6.15 -7.55 -13.99
N ARG A 38 -7.06 -7.27 -13.04
CA ARG A 38 -6.72 -6.59 -11.79
C ARG A 38 -5.72 -7.40 -10.95
N GLY A 39 -5.90 -8.72 -10.84
CA GLY A 39 -5.01 -9.61 -10.10
C GLY A 39 -3.57 -9.58 -10.64
N VAL A 40 -3.42 -9.65 -11.95
CA VAL A 40 -2.12 -9.54 -12.64
C VAL A 40 -1.47 -8.18 -12.38
N ALA A 41 -2.21 -7.09 -12.56
CA ALA A 41 -1.73 -5.74 -12.30
C ALA A 41 -1.28 -5.56 -10.84
N TYR A 42 -2.04 -6.10 -9.89
CA TYR A 42 -1.71 -6.06 -8.47
C TYR A 42 -0.43 -6.84 -8.15
N GLN A 43 -0.21 -8.00 -8.75
CA GLN A 43 1.02 -8.76 -8.56
C GLN A 43 2.25 -7.98 -9.01
N VAL A 44 2.22 -7.40 -10.22
CA VAL A 44 3.34 -6.59 -10.74
C VAL A 44 3.60 -5.37 -9.85
N SER A 45 2.56 -4.61 -9.53
CA SER A 45 2.71 -3.41 -8.70
C SER A 45 3.23 -3.74 -7.30
N THR A 46 2.83 -4.86 -6.72
CA THR A 46 3.33 -5.32 -5.41
C THR A 46 4.82 -5.68 -5.48
N GLN A 47 5.27 -6.36 -6.53
CA GLN A 47 6.69 -6.67 -6.70
C GLN A 47 7.54 -5.40 -6.85
N VAL A 48 7.08 -4.45 -7.65
CA VAL A 48 7.77 -3.15 -7.80
C VAL A 48 7.80 -2.39 -6.46
N SER A 49 6.70 -2.39 -5.72
CA SER A 49 6.58 -1.73 -4.42
C SER A 49 7.43 -2.37 -3.32
N SER A 50 7.74 -3.67 -3.45
CA SER A 50 8.53 -4.41 -2.45
C SER A 50 9.93 -3.82 -2.25
N PHE A 51 10.51 -3.24 -3.29
CA PHE A 51 11.82 -2.56 -3.19
C PHE A 51 11.76 -1.36 -2.24
N ALA A 52 10.73 -0.52 -2.37
CA ALA A 52 10.52 0.59 -1.44
C ALA A 52 10.19 0.09 -0.03
N GLY A 53 9.38 -0.97 0.07
CA GLY A 53 9.03 -1.62 1.33
C GLY A 53 10.25 -2.13 2.10
N ASN A 54 11.17 -2.80 1.44
CA ASN A 54 12.42 -3.30 2.04
C ASN A 54 13.28 -2.14 2.59
N PHE A 55 13.38 -1.04 1.84
CA PHE A 55 14.06 0.16 2.32
C PHE A 55 13.39 0.74 3.58
N GLN A 56 12.06 0.81 3.60
CA GLN A 56 11.29 1.30 4.75
C GLN A 56 11.42 0.39 5.97
N MET A 57 11.46 -0.94 5.77
CA MET A 57 11.69 -1.89 6.87
C MET A 57 13.03 -1.64 7.57
N ALA A 58 14.08 -1.29 6.84
CA ALA A 58 15.37 -0.93 7.43
C ALA A 58 15.33 0.38 8.23
N ALA A 59 14.47 1.34 7.87
CA ALA A 59 14.30 2.60 8.57
C ALA A 59 13.42 2.49 9.83
N THR A 60 12.47 1.57 9.88
CA THR A 60 11.47 1.41 10.95
C THR A 60 12.09 1.28 12.35
N PRO A 61 13.11 0.44 12.62
CA PRO A 61 13.71 0.32 13.94
C PRO A 61 14.34 1.64 14.42
N GLN A 62 14.90 2.42 13.51
CA GLN A 62 15.51 3.70 13.84
C GLN A 62 14.46 4.75 14.23
N ILE A 63 13.29 4.74 13.58
CA ILE A 63 12.15 5.60 13.92
C ILE A 63 11.70 5.30 15.35
N THR A 64 11.46 4.03 15.67
CA THR A 64 11.02 3.59 17.01
C THR A 64 12.05 3.89 18.08
N LYS A 65 13.35 3.65 17.82
CA LYS A 65 14.44 3.95 18.76
C LYS A 65 14.54 5.44 19.08
N ASN A 66 14.43 6.31 18.09
CA ASN A 66 14.49 7.76 18.33
C ASN A 66 13.28 8.25 19.13
N TYR A 67 12.10 7.67 18.91
CA TYR A 67 10.93 7.96 19.74
C TYR A 67 11.15 7.56 21.19
N ALA A 68 11.61 6.32 21.44
CA ALA A 68 11.88 5.81 22.79
C ALA A 68 12.92 6.64 23.56
N ASN A 69 13.90 7.22 22.85
CA ASN A 69 14.93 8.11 23.41
C ASN A 69 14.46 9.57 23.55
N GLY A 70 13.20 9.90 23.26
CA GLY A 70 12.68 11.28 23.33
C GLY A 70 13.15 12.20 22.20
N ASN A 71 13.90 11.70 21.22
CA ASN A 71 14.44 12.49 20.10
C ASN A 71 13.40 12.66 18.97
N ILE A 72 12.31 13.37 19.28
CA ILE A 72 11.18 13.54 18.36
C ILE A 72 11.60 14.22 17.04
N SER A 73 12.44 15.25 17.09
CA SER A 73 12.91 15.96 15.88
C SER A 73 13.67 15.01 14.95
N ARG A 74 14.52 14.14 15.49
CA ARG A 74 15.28 13.15 14.70
C ARG A 74 14.36 12.06 14.13
N MET A 75 13.36 11.64 14.89
CA MET A 75 12.32 10.71 14.42
C MET A 75 11.57 11.30 13.22
N GLN A 76 11.09 12.55 13.32
CA GLN A 76 10.40 13.22 12.22
C GLN A 76 11.27 13.38 10.97
N SER A 77 12.53 13.76 11.14
CA SER A 77 13.49 13.85 10.04
C SER A 77 13.69 12.50 9.33
N LEU A 78 13.75 11.40 10.09
CA LEU A 78 13.87 10.04 9.54
C LEU A 78 12.62 9.64 8.76
N ILE A 79 11.43 9.92 9.28
CA ILE A 79 10.15 9.66 8.60
C ILE A 79 10.12 10.40 7.25
N TYR A 80 10.46 11.69 7.27
CA TYR A 80 10.45 12.51 6.06
C TYR A 80 11.46 12.02 5.00
N LYS A 81 12.67 11.72 5.44
CA LYS A 81 13.72 11.14 4.55
C LYS A 81 13.31 9.79 4.01
N SER A 82 12.74 8.93 4.85
CA SER A 82 12.28 7.60 4.44
C SER A 82 11.16 7.71 3.39
N SER A 83 10.16 8.57 3.59
CA SER A 83 9.10 8.82 2.60
C SER A 83 9.67 9.32 1.27
N LYS A 84 10.55 10.33 1.32
CA LYS A 84 11.16 10.92 0.13
C LYS A 84 11.99 9.91 -0.66
N TYR A 85 12.89 9.20 0.01
CA TYR A 85 13.77 8.25 -0.67
C TYR A 85 13.02 7.02 -1.18
N SER A 86 12.03 6.53 -0.44
CA SER A 86 11.14 5.46 -0.90
C SER A 86 10.39 5.85 -2.15
N PHE A 87 9.85 7.08 -2.20
CA PHE A 87 9.17 7.60 -3.37
C PHE A 87 10.12 7.69 -4.57
N CYS A 88 11.30 8.28 -4.41
CA CYS A 88 12.28 8.40 -5.50
C CYS A 88 12.71 7.02 -6.03
N LEU A 89 12.97 6.07 -5.14
CA LEU A 89 13.36 4.72 -5.50
C LEU A 89 12.22 4.00 -6.26
N LEU A 90 11.01 4.08 -5.72
CA LEU A 90 9.86 3.48 -6.37
C LEU A 90 9.54 4.15 -7.70
N PHE A 91 9.64 5.48 -7.78
CA PHE A 91 9.38 6.24 -9.02
C PHE A 91 10.31 5.81 -10.15
N ILE A 92 11.60 5.65 -9.89
CA ILE A 92 12.59 5.21 -10.88
C ILE A 92 12.24 3.81 -11.41
N LEU A 93 11.82 2.89 -10.53
CA LEU A 93 11.44 1.52 -10.92
C LEU A 93 10.06 1.46 -11.58
N ALA A 94 9.13 2.27 -11.12
CA ALA A 94 7.75 2.29 -11.58
C ALA A 94 7.59 2.99 -12.94
N LEU A 95 8.44 3.97 -13.25
CA LEU A 95 8.35 4.77 -14.46
C LEU A 95 8.40 3.92 -15.75
N PRO A 96 9.39 3.03 -15.97
CA PRO A 96 9.42 2.19 -17.16
C PRO A 96 8.23 1.23 -17.25
N VAL A 97 7.74 0.74 -16.10
CA VAL A 97 6.56 -0.14 -16.02
C VAL A 97 5.27 0.60 -16.36
N ALA A 98 5.15 1.86 -15.91
CA ALA A 98 3.97 2.69 -16.15
C ALA A 98 3.91 3.20 -17.60
N VAL A 99 5.06 3.49 -18.22
CA VAL A 99 5.13 4.02 -19.59
C VAL A 99 4.88 2.92 -20.63
N ASN A 100 5.40 1.72 -20.39
CA ASN A 100 5.28 0.60 -21.32
C ASN A 100 4.75 -0.66 -20.60
N PRO A 101 3.49 -0.66 -20.13
CA PRO A 101 2.93 -1.81 -19.41
C PRO A 101 2.77 -3.03 -20.28
N HIS A 102 2.33 -2.84 -21.55
CA HIS A 102 1.98 -3.93 -22.46
C HIS A 102 3.16 -4.86 -22.76
N PRO A 103 4.34 -4.39 -23.24
CA PRO A 103 5.47 -5.26 -23.49
C PRO A 103 5.96 -6.01 -22.26
N LEU A 104 5.86 -5.40 -21.07
CA LEU A 104 6.24 -6.03 -19.84
C LEU A 104 5.29 -7.16 -19.46
N LEU A 105 3.98 -6.95 -19.67
CA LEU A 105 2.97 -7.98 -19.40
C LEU A 105 3.04 -9.12 -20.42
N GLU A 106 3.28 -8.84 -21.71
CA GLU A 106 3.48 -9.87 -22.74
C GLU A 106 4.70 -10.74 -22.49
N LEU A 107 5.81 -10.13 -22.04
CA LEU A 107 7.02 -10.87 -21.68
C LEU A 107 6.75 -11.89 -20.57
N TRP A 108 5.83 -11.57 -19.66
CA TRP A 108 5.53 -12.42 -18.50
C TRP A 108 4.39 -13.41 -18.75
N LEU A 109 3.29 -12.97 -19.41
CA LEU A 109 2.06 -13.77 -19.55
C LEU A 109 1.80 -14.31 -20.96
N ILE A 110 2.57 -13.97 -21.98
CA ILE A 110 2.35 -14.31 -23.39
C ILE A 110 1.01 -13.69 -23.92
N HIS A 111 -0.09 -13.88 -23.16
CA HIS A 111 -1.42 -13.32 -23.47
C HIS A 111 -1.98 -12.61 -22.22
N PRO A 112 -1.66 -11.33 -22.00
CA PRO A 112 -2.21 -10.58 -20.87
C PRO A 112 -3.72 -10.39 -21.02
N PRO A 113 -4.50 -10.47 -19.91
CA PRO A 113 -5.92 -10.18 -19.93
C PRO A 113 -6.22 -8.76 -20.42
N ILE A 114 -7.35 -8.58 -21.07
CA ILE A 114 -7.83 -7.27 -21.54
C ILE A 114 -7.90 -6.30 -20.33
N TYR A 115 -7.46 -5.06 -20.53
CA TYR A 115 -7.38 -3.98 -19.51
C TYR A 115 -6.30 -4.16 -18.43
N SER A 116 -5.46 -5.19 -18.47
CA SER A 116 -4.36 -5.35 -17.51
C SER A 116 -3.42 -4.14 -17.49
N ASP A 117 -3.19 -3.52 -18.65
CA ASP A 117 -2.32 -2.34 -18.81
C ASP A 117 -2.84 -1.15 -18.00
N ILE A 118 -4.14 -0.85 -18.11
CA ILE A 118 -4.79 0.25 -17.39
C ILE A 118 -4.79 -0.02 -15.87
N PHE A 119 -5.13 -1.25 -15.47
CA PHE A 119 -5.10 -1.63 -14.07
C PHE A 119 -3.68 -1.54 -13.48
N LEU A 120 -2.66 -1.90 -14.27
CA LEU A 120 -1.27 -1.79 -13.84
C LEU A 120 -0.84 -0.34 -13.66
N GLN A 121 -1.14 0.53 -14.60
CA GLN A 121 -0.85 1.96 -14.49
C GLN A 121 -1.50 2.59 -13.25
N LEU A 122 -2.80 2.32 -13.04
CA LEU A 122 -3.52 2.80 -11.86
C LEU A 122 -2.95 2.25 -10.56
N SER A 123 -2.61 0.96 -10.53
CA SER A 123 -2.01 0.33 -9.35
C SER A 123 -0.64 0.92 -9.00
N ILE A 124 0.17 1.27 -9.99
CA ILE A 124 1.45 1.94 -9.78
C ILE A 124 1.26 3.34 -9.20
N VAL A 125 0.31 4.12 -9.72
CA VAL A 125 0.00 5.45 -9.16
C VAL A 125 -0.41 5.33 -7.68
N VAL A 126 -1.28 4.38 -7.35
CA VAL A 126 -1.67 4.11 -5.96
C VAL A 126 -0.45 3.72 -5.12
N SER A 127 0.41 2.84 -5.63
CA SER A 127 1.62 2.41 -4.92
C SER A 127 2.60 3.56 -4.63
N LEU A 128 2.71 4.53 -5.55
CA LEU A 128 3.53 5.74 -5.34
C LEU A 128 2.99 6.62 -4.21
N ILE A 129 1.67 6.72 -4.09
CA ILE A 129 1.03 7.45 -2.98
C ILE A 129 1.22 6.70 -1.67
N ASP A 130 0.95 5.39 -1.66
CA ASP A 130 1.05 4.54 -0.48
C ASP A 130 2.48 4.49 0.07
N CYS A 131 3.50 4.46 -0.77
CA CYS A 131 4.89 4.42 -0.31
C CYS A 131 5.30 5.69 0.47
N MET A 132 4.65 6.83 0.24
CA MET A 132 4.85 8.05 1.04
C MET A 132 4.12 7.97 2.38
N ALA A 133 2.95 7.32 2.41
CA ALA A 133 2.10 7.22 3.60
C ALA A 133 2.61 6.20 4.64
N ILE A 134 3.25 5.11 4.19
CA ILE A 134 3.69 4.02 5.07
C ILE A 134 4.65 4.50 6.19
N PRO A 135 5.73 5.29 5.93
CA PRO A 135 6.61 5.76 7.00
C PRO A 135 5.90 6.68 7.99
N LEU A 136 4.88 7.43 7.56
CA LEU A 136 4.05 8.25 8.45
C LEU A 136 3.25 7.36 9.40
N GLY A 137 2.65 6.29 8.88
CA GLY A 137 1.96 5.27 9.69
C GLY A 137 2.90 4.65 10.73
N LYS A 138 4.14 4.30 10.34
CA LYS A 138 5.15 3.77 11.27
C LYS A 138 5.53 4.77 12.38
N GLY A 139 5.54 6.07 12.07
CA GLY A 139 5.70 7.12 13.08
C GLY A 139 4.55 7.11 14.10
N ILE A 140 3.32 6.95 13.67
CA ILE A 140 2.15 6.85 14.55
C ILE A 140 2.19 5.57 15.38
N ASP A 141 2.53 4.44 14.77
CA ASP A 141 2.72 3.15 15.46
C ASP A 141 3.74 3.26 16.59
N ALA A 142 4.86 3.96 16.36
CA ALA A 142 5.90 4.18 17.36
C ALA A 142 5.40 4.97 18.59
N THR A 143 4.41 5.87 18.41
CA THR A 143 3.83 6.62 19.54
C THR A 143 2.88 5.80 20.41
N GLY A 144 2.43 4.63 19.95
CA GLY A 144 1.42 3.80 20.61
C GLY A 144 0.00 4.38 20.63
N LYS A 145 -0.22 5.59 20.09
CA LYS A 145 -1.54 6.26 20.04
C LYS A 145 -2.34 5.83 18.80
N ILE A 146 -2.44 4.53 18.58
CA ILE A 146 -3.03 3.94 17.36
C ILE A 146 -4.55 4.07 17.33
N ARG A 147 -5.23 4.21 18.47
CA ARG A 147 -6.70 4.16 18.55
C ARG A 147 -7.40 5.14 17.60
N ILE A 148 -7.00 6.41 17.63
CA ILE A 148 -7.63 7.47 16.81
C ILE A 148 -7.37 7.22 15.32
N PHE A 149 -6.16 6.79 14.98
CA PHE A 149 -5.77 6.52 13.60
C PHE A 149 -6.47 5.30 13.02
N GLN A 150 -6.51 4.19 13.75
CA GLN A 150 -7.19 2.96 13.33
C GLN A 150 -8.71 3.14 13.24
N THR A 151 -9.34 3.81 14.22
CA THR A 151 -10.79 4.12 14.14
C THR A 151 -11.11 5.05 12.99
N GLY A 152 -10.26 6.04 12.70
CA GLY A 152 -10.45 6.92 11.55
C GLY A 152 -10.38 6.16 10.22
N ILE A 153 -9.38 5.29 10.04
CA ILE A 153 -9.27 4.45 8.84
C ILE A 153 -10.46 3.50 8.72
N CYS A 154 -10.86 2.83 9.81
CA CYS A 154 -12.02 1.95 9.78
C CYS A 154 -13.31 2.68 9.41
N LEU A 155 -13.56 3.87 9.97
CA LEU A 155 -14.74 4.68 9.65
C LEU A 155 -14.75 5.10 8.18
N ILE A 156 -13.62 5.56 7.64
CA ILE A 156 -13.51 5.93 6.23
C ILE A 156 -13.73 4.71 5.34
N THR A 157 -13.12 3.58 5.67
CA THR A 157 -13.25 2.34 4.88
C THR A 157 -14.68 1.81 4.89
N VAL A 158 -15.36 1.81 6.04
CA VAL A 158 -16.74 1.37 6.17
C VAL A 158 -17.70 2.35 5.48
N SER A 159 -17.48 3.66 5.61
CA SER A 159 -18.28 4.67 4.92
C SER A 159 -18.21 4.54 3.40
N TYR A 160 -17.04 4.22 2.87
CA TYR A 160 -16.85 3.99 1.42
C TYR A 160 -17.61 2.74 0.91
N THR A 161 -17.72 1.70 1.74
CA THR A 161 -18.48 0.48 1.38
C THR A 161 -19.99 0.64 1.52
N HIS A 162 -20.47 1.64 2.26
CA HIS A 162 -21.91 1.91 2.40
C HIS A 162 -22.47 2.94 1.38
N LEU A 163 -21.59 3.65 0.67
CA LEU A 163 -21.98 4.67 -0.32
C LEU A 163 -21.98 4.15 -1.78
N THR A 164 -21.63 2.90 -1.99
CA THR A 164 -21.72 2.16 -3.26
C THR A 164 -22.72 1.04 -3.18
#